data_453d4397e55b830a0c37eb7a0f4cf932
#
_entry.id   453d4397e55b830a0c37eb7a0f4cf932
#
_cell.length_a   1.000
_cell.length_b   1.000
_cell.length_c   1.000
_cell.angle_alpha   90.00
_cell.angle_beta   90.00
_cell.angle_gamma   90.00
#
_symmetry.space_group_name_H-M   'P 1'
#
loop_
_entity.id
_entity.type
_entity.pdbx_description
1 polymer ?
#
loop_
_entity_poly.entity_id
_entity_poly.type
_entity_poly.pdbx_seq_one_letter_code
_entity_poly.pdbx_strand_id
1 'polypeptide(L)'
;LEEKQAKEDLLKLLSKLQIGKKNTPKKYELSKNIKDEILLRPESEQAYIYFATPFFADFKDKDLYLAKIALFVLGQGGFGSRIMEEIRVKRGLAYSAYAMLDMNMSFSRVFGYLQTKNESAKEAKKIVKELFEDFIKNGMTQNELDQAKNFLIGSTPLRYESLSKRLSMSFNEFYQGLNLGYYKEELKLMEKVKLETMNAYIKKHQELLNISFASIQNEN
;
A
#
# COMPACT_ATOMS: atom_id res chain seq x y z
N LEU A 1 6.42 -31.22 -16.11
CA LEU A 1 5.08 -31.40 -16.67
C LEU A 1 5.04 -30.81 -18.08
N GLU A 2 4.56 -31.59 -19.03
CA GLU A 2 4.30 -31.09 -20.37
C GLU A 2 3.08 -30.15 -20.35
N GLU A 3 3.17 -29.00 -21.04
CA GLU A 3 2.08 -28.00 -21.05
C GLU A 3 0.73 -28.58 -21.44
N LYS A 4 0.72 -29.46 -22.47
CA LYS A 4 -0.48 -30.14 -22.95
C LYS A 4 -1.13 -30.97 -21.85
N GLN A 5 -0.35 -31.78 -21.13
CA GLN A 5 -0.84 -32.64 -20.06
C GLN A 5 -1.40 -31.81 -18.90
N ALA A 6 -0.69 -30.74 -18.50
CA ALA A 6 -1.16 -29.82 -17.44
C ALA A 6 -2.50 -29.17 -17.80
N LYS A 7 -2.67 -28.77 -19.06
CA LYS A 7 -3.94 -28.19 -19.55
C LYS A 7 -5.08 -29.22 -19.55
N GLU A 8 -4.84 -30.44 -19.97
CA GLU A 8 -5.84 -31.51 -19.94
C GLU A 8 -6.27 -31.85 -18.52
N ASP A 9 -5.32 -31.96 -17.58
CA ASP A 9 -5.60 -32.25 -16.17
C ASP A 9 -6.40 -31.13 -15.53
N LEU A 10 -6.05 -29.85 -15.77
CA LEU A 10 -6.80 -28.70 -15.31
C LEU A 10 -8.23 -28.66 -15.86
N LEU A 11 -8.40 -28.89 -17.16
CA LEU A 11 -9.73 -28.94 -17.79
C LEU A 11 -10.58 -30.05 -17.19
N LYS A 12 -10.02 -31.25 -16.96
CA LYS A 12 -10.70 -32.37 -16.29
C LYS A 12 -11.12 -32.01 -14.87
N LEU A 13 -10.25 -31.33 -14.11
CA LEU A 13 -10.56 -30.85 -12.75
C LEU A 13 -11.70 -29.82 -12.75
N LEU A 14 -11.62 -28.85 -13.66
CA LEU A 14 -12.59 -27.75 -13.76
C LEU A 14 -13.91 -28.18 -14.40
N SER A 15 -13.97 -29.30 -15.16
CA SER A 15 -15.19 -29.80 -15.80
C SER A 15 -16.32 -30.17 -14.84
N LYS A 16 -15.99 -30.38 -13.56
CA LYS A 16 -16.96 -30.60 -12.47
C LYS A 16 -17.59 -29.34 -11.92
N LEU A 17 -17.09 -28.18 -12.28
CA LEU A 17 -17.65 -26.90 -11.85
C LEU A 17 -18.82 -26.51 -12.74
N GLN A 18 -19.88 -26.00 -12.13
CA GLN A 18 -20.99 -25.43 -12.89
C GLN A 18 -20.55 -24.15 -13.60
N ILE A 19 -21.01 -23.99 -14.84
CA ILE A 19 -20.78 -22.77 -15.61
C ILE A 19 -21.57 -21.63 -14.96
N GLY A 20 -20.86 -20.69 -14.36
CA GLY A 20 -21.43 -19.50 -13.72
C GLY A 20 -21.46 -18.30 -14.67
N LYS A 21 -22.10 -17.24 -14.22
CA LYS A 21 -22.00 -15.93 -14.87
C LYS A 21 -20.67 -15.24 -14.47
N LYS A 22 -20.05 -14.58 -15.43
CA LYS A 22 -18.84 -13.78 -15.15
C LYS A 22 -19.20 -12.70 -14.14
N ASN A 23 -18.53 -12.73 -12.98
CA ASN A 23 -18.67 -11.67 -11.98
C ASN A 23 -17.90 -10.43 -12.42
N THR A 24 -18.54 -9.26 -12.34
CA THR A 24 -17.89 -7.96 -12.55
C THR A 24 -17.70 -7.34 -11.17
N PRO A 25 -16.47 -7.06 -10.74
CA PRO A 25 -16.22 -6.42 -9.47
C PRO A 25 -16.98 -5.09 -9.36
N LYS A 26 -17.70 -4.92 -8.25
CA LYS A 26 -18.40 -3.66 -7.98
C LYS A 26 -17.35 -2.60 -7.64
N LYS A 27 -17.40 -1.46 -8.33
CA LYS A 27 -16.58 -0.29 -7.97
C LYS A 27 -17.23 0.44 -6.81
N TYR A 28 -16.44 0.79 -5.80
CA TYR A 28 -16.86 1.60 -4.65
C TYR A 28 -16.19 2.96 -4.74
N GLU A 29 -17.00 3.99 -4.59
CA GLU A 29 -16.47 5.34 -4.36
C GLU A 29 -16.12 5.48 -2.88
N LEU A 30 -14.90 5.88 -2.60
CA LEU A 30 -14.46 6.14 -1.24
C LEU A 30 -15.05 7.47 -0.77
N SER A 31 -15.56 7.48 0.46
CA SER A 31 -16.14 8.70 1.04
C SER A 31 -15.09 9.81 1.12
N LYS A 32 -15.48 11.02 0.75
CA LYS A 32 -14.69 12.23 0.95
C LYS A 32 -14.86 12.83 2.35
N ASN A 33 -15.81 12.30 3.13
CA ASN A 33 -16.05 12.77 4.50
C ASN A 33 -14.98 12.19 5.42
N ILE A 34 -14.20 13.07 6.00
CA ILE A 34 -13.18 12.71 7.00
C ILE A 34 -13.90 12.40 8.31
N LYS A 35 -13.56 11.26 8.92
CA LYS A 35 -14.08 10.83 10.20
C LYS A 35 -12.94 10.51 11.16
N ASP A 36 -13.18 10.74 12.44
CA ASP A 36 -12.34 10.25 13.54
C ASP A 36 -13.27 9.57 14.55
N GLU A 37 -13.35 8.24 14.45
CA GLU A 37 -14.24 7.43 15.28
C GLU A 37 -13.42 6.74 16.38
N ILE A 38 -13.90 6.84 17.62
CA ILE A 38 -13.26 6.26 18.79
C ILE A 38 -14.22 5.26 19.40
N LEU A 39 -13.81 4.00 19.49
CA LEU A 39 -14.49 2.97 20.24
C LEU A 39 -13.79 2.83 21.60
N LEU A 40 -14.51 3.23 22.64
CA LEU A 40 -14.02 3.11 24.02
C LEU A 40 -14.12 1.66 24.51
N ARG A 41 -13.02 1.17 25.05
CA ARG A 41 -12.90 -0.15 25.67
C ARG A 41 -12.07 -0.02 26.95
N PRO A 42 -12.71 0.00 28.15
CA PRO A 42 -12.00 0.21 29.43
C PRO A 42 -10.87 -0.79 29.67
N GLU A 43 -11.01 -2.02 29.15
CA GLU A 43 -10.03 -3.10 29.24
C GLU A 43 -8.83 -2.96 28.28
N SER A 44 -8.86 -1.97 27.36
CA SER A 44 -7.79 -1.83 26.40
C SER A 44 -6.55 -1.19 27.02
N GLU A 45 -5.46 -1.95 27.14
CA GLU A 45 -4.21 -1.46 27.71
C GLU A 45 -3.49 -0.49 26.78
N GLN A 46 -3.81 -0.51 25.48
CA GLN A 46 -3.20 0.31 24.44
C GLN A 46 -4.24 0.84 23.47
N ALA A 47 -3.90 1.92 22.80
CA ALA A 47 -4.68 2.43 21.68
C ALA A 47 -4.27 1.74 20.37
N TYR A 48 -5.26 1.20 19.67
CA TYR A 48 -5.14 0.63 18.34
C TYR A 48 -5.71 1.61 17.34
N ILE A 49 -4.87 2.20 16.51
CA ILE A 49 -5.24 3.27 15.60
C ILE A 49 -5.11 2.78 14.16
N TYR A 50 -6.25 2.74 13.47
CA TYR A 50 -6.32 2.53 12.04
C TYR A 50 -6.57 3.86 11.34
N PHE A 51 -5.99 4.05 10.19
CA PHE A 51 -6.26 5.22 9.37
C PHE A 51 -6.31 4.86 7.90
N ALA A 52 -7.08 5.60 7.14
CA ALA A 52 -7.16 5.42 5.71
C ALA A 52 -7.46 6.75 5.01
N THR A 53 -7.00 6.85 3.78
CA THR A 53 -7.29 7.96 2.89
C THR A 53 -7.57 7.44 1.48
N PRO A 54 -8.44 8.08 0.70
CA PRO A 54 -8.60 7.75 -0.71
C PRO A 54 -7.26 7.83 -1.44
N PHE A 55 -7.12 6.99 -2.46
CA PHE A 55 -6.00 7.10 -3.39
C PHE A 55 -6.54 6.79 -4.79
N PHE A 56 -6.56 7.81 -5.65
CA PHE A 56 -7.18 7.68 -6.96
C PHE A 56 -6.19 7.11 -7.97
N ALA A 57 -6.10 5.78 -7.98
CA ALA A 57 -5.27 5.02 -8.90
C ALA A 57 -5.98 3.74 -9.37
N ASP A 58 -5.62 3.27 -10.55
CA ASP A 58 -6.05 1.98 -11.12
C ASP A 58 -4.83 1.14 -11.53
N PHE A 59 -4.99 -0.18 -11.62
CA PHE A 59 -3.91 -1.08 -12.06
C PHE A 59 -3.38 -0.76 -13.46
N LYS A 60 -4.17 -0.10 -14.31
CA LYS A 60 -3.80 0.27 -15.67
C LYS A 60 -3.15 1.64 -15.79
N ASP A 61 -3.01 2.36 -14.68
CA ASP A 61 -2.34 3.66 -14.69
C ASP A 61 -0.85 3.48 -15.01
N LYS A 62 -0.39 4.19 -16.02
CA LYS A 62 0.99 4.09 -16.51
C LYS A 62 2.02 4.56 -15.48
N ASP A 63 1.59 5.36 -14.52
CA ASP A 63 2.40 5.94 -13.45
C ASP A 63 2.20 5.25 -12.09
N LEU A 64 1.50 4.10 -12.04
CA LEU A 64 1.27 3.35 -10.79
C LEU A 64 2.59 2.95 -10.08
N TYR A 65 3.66 2.74 -10.82
CA TYR A 65 4.99 2.47 -10.23
C TYR A 65 5.50 3.64 -9.38
N LEU A 66 5.09 4.87 -9.67
CA LEU A 66 5.43 6.04 -8.85
C LEU A 66 4.72 5.98 -7.49
N ALA A 67 3.45 5.49 -7.46
CA ALA A 67 2.74 5.26 -6.20
C ALA A 67 3.48 4.28 -5.30
N LYS A 68 4.00 3.19 -5.87
CA LYS A 68 4.75 2.18 -5.11
C LYS A 68 6.02 2.75 -4.48
N ILE A 69 6.75 3.60 -5.20
CA ILE A 69 7.93 4.29 -4.68
C ILE A 69 7.51 5.30 -3.59
N ALA A 70 6.50 6.13 -3.88
CA ALA A 70 6.04 7.15 -2.95
C ALA A 70 5.58 6.56 -1.61
N LEU A 71 4.75 5.51 -1.65
CA LEU A 71 4.23 4.89 -0.44
C LEU A 71 5.26 4.01 0.27
N PHE A 72 6.27 3.50 -0.45
CA PHE A 72 7.42 2.88 0.19
C PHE A 72 8.13 3.87 1.11
N VAL A 73 8.43 5.07 0.62
CA VAL A 73 9.05 6.14 1.41
C VAL A 73 8.16 6.59 2.56
N LEU A 74 6.86 6.79 2.30
CA LEU A 74 5.95 7.29 3.32
C LEU A 74 5.75 6.30 4.48
N GLY A 75 5.48 5.02 4.21
CA GLY A 75 5.08 4.09 5.27
C GLY A 75 5.34 2.61 5.03
N GLN A 76 5.62 2.16 3.80
CA GLN A 76 5.73 0.73 3.50
C GLN A 76 7.16 0.20 3.60
N GLY A 77 8.15 1.08 3.65
CA GLY A 77 9.59 0.75 3.70
C GLY A 77 10.11 0.27 5.05
N GLY A 78 9.23 -0.01 6.03
CA GLY A 78 9.65 -0.42 7.36
C GLY A 78 10.49 0.66 8.04
N PHE A 79 11.62 0.30 8.64
CA PHE A 79 12.53 1.23 9.33
C PHE A 79 13.09 2.36 8.46
N GLY A 80 13.03 2.26 7.16
CA GLY A 80 13.42 3.33 6.24
C GLY A 80 12.27 4.27 5.84
N SER A 81 11.06 4.05 6.36
CA SER A 81 9.90 4.90 6.03
C SER A 81 9.72 6.05 7.01
N ARG A 82 9.16 7.18 6.53
CA ARG A 82 8.91 8.37 7.35
C ARG A 82 8.03 8.09 8.57
N ILE A 83 6.97 7.30 8.40
CA ILE A 83 6.05 6.95 9.51
C ILE A 83 6.80 6.18 10.60
N MET A 84 7.60 5.19 10.23
CA MET A 84 8.35 4.40 11.19
C MET A 84 9.44 5.24 11.87
N GLU A 85 10.15 6.07 11.11
CA GLU A 85 11.19 6.97 11.62
C GLU A 85 10.62 7.96 12.65
N GLU A 86 9.53 8.64 12.32
CA GLU A 86 8.96 9.67 13.20
C GLU A 86 8.25 9.09 14.42
N ILE A 87 7.50 8.01 14.27
CA ILE A 87 6.67 7.46 15.34
C ILE A 87 7.49 6.54 16.26
N ARG A 88 8.30 5.65 15.67
CA ARG A 88 9.06 4.67 16.46
C ARG A 88 10.44 5.17 16.84
N VAL A 89 11.25 5.56 15.84
CA VAL A 89 12.69 5.79 16.07
C VAL A 89 12.90 7.07 16.87
N LYS A 90 12.28 8.18 16.45
CA LYS A 90 12.48 9.48 17.11
C LYS A 90 11.69 9.66 18.38
N ARG A 91 10.46 9.14 18.46
CA ARG A 91 9.55 9.40 19.59
C ARG A 91 9.24 8.19 20.46
N GLY A 92 9.54 6.99 20.02
CA GLY A 92 9.24 5.77 20.77
C GLY A 92 7.74 5.54 21.03
N LEU A 93 6.85 6.16 20.25
CA LEU A 93 5.41 6.13 20.49
C LEU A 93 4.78 4.78 20.16
N ALA A 94 5.31 4.06 19.18
CA ALA A 94 4.77 2.77 18.75
C ALA A 94 5.87 1.78 18.39
N TYR A 95 5.63 0.49 18.65
CA TYR A 95 6.54 -0.57 18.18
C TYR A 95 6.46 -0.75 16.67
N SER A 96 5.28 -0.60 16.10
CA SER A 96 5.01 -0.72 14.68
C SER A 96 4.08 0.38 14.21
N ALA A 97 4.44 1.03 13.12
CA ALA A 97 3.61 2.01 12.44
C ALA A 97 3.87 1.91 10.94
N TYR A 98 2.82 1.84 10.13
CA TYR A 98 2.95 1.75 8.69
C TYR A 98 1.78 2.39 7.95
N ALA A 99 2.01 2.71 6.68
CA ALA A 99 0.98 3.00 5.70
C ALA A 99 1.31 2.27 4.40
N MET A 100 0.33 1.68 3.76
CA MET A 100 0.52 0.92 2.54
C MET A 100 -0.59 1.17 1.52
N LEU A 101 -0.28 0.94 0.26
CA LEU A 101 -1.26 0.92 -0.81
C LEU A 101 -2.12 -0.35 -0.69
N ASP A 102 -3.42 -0.16 -0.51
CA ASP A 102 -4.44 -1.20 -0.54
C ASP A 102 -5.31 -0.97 -1.78
N MET A 103 -5.02 -1.74 -2.82
CA MET A 103 -5.67 -1.58 -4.12
C MET A 103 -6.16 -2.93 -4.64
N ASN A 104 -7.41 -2.95 -5.08
CA ASN A 104 -8.03 -4.10 -5.72
C ASN A 104 -8.97 -3.66 -6.85
N MET A 105 -9.68 -4.60 -7.45
CA MET A 105 -10.60 -4.31 -8.56
C MET A 105 -11.79 -3.43 -8.17
N SER A 106 -12.05 -3.23 -6.89
CA SER A 106 -13.22 -2.50 -6.37
C SER A 106 -12.90 -1.11 -5.84
N PHE A 107 -11.72 -0.91 -5.27
CA PHE A 107 -11.28 0.38 -4.71
C PHE A 107 -9.76 0.50 -4.67
N SER A 108 -9.30 1.72 -4.45
CA SER A 108 -7.89 2.02 -4.13
C SER A 108 -7.82 3.03 -2.99
N ARG A 109 -6.99 2.75 -1.99
CA ARG A 109 -6.77 3.59 -0.81
C ARG A 109 -5.36 3.44 -0.28
N VAL A 110 -4.92 4.39 0.51
CA VAL A 110 -3.82 4.18 1.45
C VAL A 110 -4.43 3.80 2.80
N PHE A 111 -3.94 2.74 3.39
CA PHE A 111 -4.37 2.21 4.68
C PHE A 111 -3.16 2.11 5.60
N GLY A 112 -3.33 2.47 6.85
CA GLY A 112 -2.28 2.37 7.84
C GLY A 112 -2.76 1.97 9.22
N TYR A 113 -1.81 1.62 10.06
CA TYR A 113 -2.02 1.15 11.42
C TYR A 113 -0.84 1.53 12.31
N LEU A 114 -1.14 1.84 13.54
CA LEU A 114 -0.17 1.91 14.62
C LEU A 114 -0.83 1.53 15.96
N GLN A 115 0.01 1.10 16.90
CA GLN A 115 -0.40 0.76 18.25
C GLN A 115 0.49 1.52 19.22
N THR A 116 -0.15 2.27 20.15
CA THR A 116 0.54 3.16 21.08
C THR A 116 -0.10 3.11 22.46
N LYS A 117 0.48 3.80 23.45
CA LYS A 117 -0.19 4.02 24.74
C LYS A 117 -1.45 4.86 24.55
N ASN A 118 -2.47 4.65 25.40
CA ASN A 118 -3.72 5.40 25.30
C ASN A 118 -3.51 6.91 25.39
N GLU A 119 -2.71 7.38 26.33
CA GLU A 119 -2.36 8.79 26.50
C GLU A 119 -1.67 9.42 25.28
N SER A 120 -1.00 8.63 24.46
CA SER A 120 -0.29 9.06 23.24
C SER A 120 -1.12 9.00 21.97
N ALA A 121 -2.35 8.49 22.03
CA ALA A 121 -3.18 8.26 20.83
C ALA A 121 -3.44 9.54 20.03
N LYS A 122 -3.76 10.64 20.71
CA LYS A 122 -4.02 11.93 20.07
C LYS A 122 -2.77 12.50 19.39
N GLU A 123 -1.62 12.40 20.04
CA GLU A 123 -0.33 12.81 19.49
C GLU A 123 0.04 11.99 18.26
N ALA A 124 -0.10 10.67 18.35
CA ALA A 124 0.21 9.78 17.23
C ALA A 124 -0.64 10.07 15.99
N LYS A 125 -1.96 10.29 16.15
CA LYS A 125 -2.85 10.71 15.06
C LYS A 125 -2.41 12.04 14.43
N LYS A 126 -2.01 13.01 15.28
CA LYS A 126 -1.51 14.31 14.81
C LYS A 126 -0.26 14.16 13.97
N ILE A 127 0.71 13.37 14.45
CA ILE A 127 1.97 13.11 13.71
C ILE A 127 1.68 12.45 12.35
N VAL A 128 0.76 11.48 12.27
CA VAL A 128 0.37 10.88 10.99
C VAL A 128 -0.13 11.95 10.03
N LYS A 129 -1.02 12.86 10.46
CA LYS A 129 -1.52 13.95 9.61
C LYS A 129 -0.38 14.86 9.13
N GLU A 130 0.47 15.31 10.05
CA GLU A 130 1.62 16.18 9.74
C GLU A 130 2.58 15.53 8.74
N LEU A 131 2.82 14.22 8.84
CA LEU A 131 3.67 13.49 7.91
C LEU A 131 3.08 13.44 6.49
N PHE A 132 1.76 13.24 6.36
CA PHE A 132 1.10 13.27 5.06
C PHE A 132 1.10 14.68 4.47
N GLU A 133 0.84 15.70 5.29
CA GLU A 133 0.89 17.13 4.88
C GLU A 133 2.29 17.52 4.40
N ASP A 134 3.34 17.17 5.17
CA ASP A 134 4.72 17.41 4.79
C ASP A 134 5.08 16.68 3.49
N PHE A 135 4.68 15.41 3.38
CA PHE A 135 4.96 14.61 2.20
C PHE A 135 4.34 15.18 0.93
N ILE A 136 3.08 15.62 0.99
CA ILE A 136 2.41 16.26 -0.15
C ILE A 136 3.02 17.62 -0.48
N LYS A 137 3.35 18.41 0.54
CA LYS A 137 3.89 19.78 0.36
C LYS A 137 5.32 19.78 -0.16
N ASN A 138 6.18 18.99 0.45
CA ASN A 138 7.63 19.04 0.25
C ASN A 138 8.16 17.89 -0.63
N GLY A 139 7.36 16.82 -0.83
CA GLY A 139 7.77 15.65 -1.58
C GLY A 139 8.77 14.79 -0.81
N MET A 140 9.55 14.01 -1.55
CA MET A 140 10.66 13.20 -1.03
C MET A 140 12.01 13.80 -1.38
N THR A 141 13.04 13.41 -0.66
CA THR A 141 14.44 13.76 -0.94
C THR A 141 15.07 12.79 -1.94
N GLN A 142 16.22 13.18 -2.54
CA GLN A 142 16.98 12.29 -3.43
C GLN A 142 17.43 11.02 -2.68
N ASN A 143 17.88 11.16 -1.45
CA ASN A 143 18.30 10.00 -0.63
C ASN A 143 17.16 9.00 -0.40
N GLU A 144 15.96 9.48 -0.09
CA GLU A 144 14.78 8.62 0.06
C GLU A 144 14.41 7.90 -1.26
N LEU A 145 14.50 8.62 -2.38
CA LEU A 145 14.27 8.02 -3.69
C LEU A 145 15.28 6.92 -4.00
N ASP A 146 16.56 7.18 -3.76
CA ASP A 146 17.63 6.22 -4.05
C ASP A 146 17.51 4.97 -3.15
N GLN A 147 17.21 5.15 -1.88
CA GLN A 147 16.96 4.04 -0.95
C GLN A 147 15.74 3.21 -1.38
N ALA A 148 14.64 3.86 -1.76
CA ALA A 148 13.43 3.18 -2.23
C ALA A 148 13.70 2.37 -3.51
N LYS A 149 14.38 2.94 -4.48
CA LYS A 149 14.79 2.25 -5.71
C LYS A 149 15.67 1.04 -5.41
N ASN A 150 16.73 1.23 -4.63
CA ASN A 150 17.65 0.16 -4.27
C ASN A 150 16.92 -1.01 -3.61
N PHE A 151 15.99 -0.74 -2.71
CA PHE A 151 15.22 -1.79 -2.06
C PHE A 151 14.22 -2.46 -2.99
N LEU A 152 13.38 -1.69 -3.69
CA LEU A 152 12.31 -2.22 -4.54
C LEU A 152 12.87 -3.03 -5.70
N ILE A 153 13.97 -2.57 -6.32
CA ILE A 153 14.64 -3.28 -7.40
C ILE A 153 15.45 -4.45 -6.85
N GLY A 154 16.27 -4.23 -5.81
CA GLY A 154 17.15 -5.24 -5.24
C GLY A 154 16.43 -6.41 -4.59
N SER A 155 15.23 -6.20 -4.02
CA SER A 155 14.41 -7.28 -3.44
C SER A 155 13.66 -8.13 -4.48
N THR A 156 13.65 -7.72 -5.73
CA THR A 156 12.88 -8.39 -6.79
C THR A 156 13.26 -9.85 -7.02
N PRO A 157 14.56 -10.26 -7.03
CA PRO A 157 14.91 -11.68 -7.18
C PRO A 157 14.21 -12.58 -6.19
N LEU A 158 13.99 -12.13 -4.95
CA LEU A 158 13.29 -12.88 -3.90
C LEU A 158 11.81 -13.14 -4.24
N ARG A 159 11.21 -12.27 -5.05
CA ARG A 159 9.81 -12.42 -5.51
C ARG A 159 9.65 -13.47 -6.61
N TYR A 160 10.73 -13.85 -7.27
CA TYR A 160 10.75 -14.86 -8.36
C TYR A 160 11.49 -16.15 -7.98
N GLU A 161 11.87 -16.31 -6.73
CA GLU A 161 12.71 -17.39 -6.24
C GLU A 161 12.11 -18.79 -6.48
N SER A 162 10.81 -18.97 -6.17
CA SER A 162 10.12 -20.25 -6.32
C SER A 162 9.10 -20.24 -7.47
N LEU A 163 8.75 -21.46 -7.95
CA LEU A 163 7.70 -21.64 -8.96
C LEU A 163 6.36 -21.07 -8.49
N SER A 164 6.00 -21.26 -7.21
CA SER A 164 4.77 -20.74 -6.63
C SER A 164 4.74 -19.22 -6.66
N LYS A 165 5.84 -18.54 -6.29
CA LYS A 165 5.97 -17.07 -6.36
C LYS A 165 5.83 -16.58 -7.81
N ARG A 166 6.49 -17.26 -8.77
CA ARG A 166 6.38 -16.90 -10.20
C ARG A 166 4.95 -17.05 -10.71
N LEU A 167 4.28 -18.15 -10.37
CA LEU A 167 2.88 -18.37 -10.73
C LEU A 167 1.98 -17.28 -10.14
N SER A 168 2.14 -16.95 -8.85
CA SER A 168 1.36 -15.90 -8.20
C SER A 168 1.57 -14.53 -8.86
N MET A 169 2.80 -14.19 -9.25
CA MET A 169 3.09 -12.95 -9.98
C MET A 169 2.37 -12.91 -11.33
N SER A 170 2.51 -13.97 -12.14
CA SER A 170 1.84 -14.06 -13.46
C SER A 170 0.32 -14.09 -13.33
N PHE A 171 -0.21 -14.76 -12.30
CA PHE A 171 -1.64 -14.76 -12.02
C PHE A 171 -2.15 -13.37 -11.65
N ASN A 172 -1.40 -12.63 -10.81
CA ASN A 172 -1.76 -11.27 -10.43
C ASN A 172 -1.75 -10.32 -11.63
N GLU A 173 -0.72 -10.40 -12.49
CA GLU A 173 -0.68 -9.63 -13.74
C GLU A 173 -1.92 -9.89 -14.59
N PHE A 174 -2.24 -11.17 -14.81
CA PHE A 174 -3.44 -11.57 -15.57
C PHE A 174 -4.74 -11.10 -14.91
N TYR A 175 -4.88 -11.30 -13.57
CA TYR A 175 -6.07 -10.92 -12.83
C TYR A 175 -6.31 -9.40 -12.85
N GLN A 176 -5.25 -8.61 -12.79
CA GLN A 176 -5.28 -7.15 -12.86
C GLN A 176 -5.48 -6.61 -14.29
N GLY A 177 -5.50 -7.49 -15.29
CA GLY A 177 -5.64 -7.12 -16.70
C GLY A 177 -4.38 -6.49 -17.30
N LEU A 178 -3.22 -6.80 -16.72
CA LEU A 178 -1.90 -6.40 -17.18
C LEU A 178 -1.32 -7.45 -18.16
N ASN A 179 -0.34 -7.06 -18.93
CA ASN A 179 0.42 -7.98 -19.75
C ASN A 179 1.34 -8.84 -18.88
N LEU A 180 1.54 -10.11 -19.24
CA LEU A 180 2.51 -10.97 -18.56
C LEU A 180 3.92 -10.38 -18.69
N GLY A 181 4.62 -10.30 -17.57
CA GLY A 181 5.93 -9.66 -17.48
C GLY A 181 5.89 -8.15 -17.15
N TYR A 182 4.71 -7.58 -16.95
CA TYR A 182 4.54 -6.16 -16.60
C TYR A 182 5.39 -5.75 -15.41
N TYR A 183 5.44 -6.53 -14.33
CA TYR A 183 6.22 -6.18 -13.16
C TYR A 183 7.73 -6.09 -13.42
N LYS A 184 8.25 -6.81 -14.42
CA LYS A 184 9.66 -6.67 -14.83
C LYS A 184 9.91 -5.37 -15.61
N GLU A 185 8.97 -4.98 -16.46
CA GLU A 185 9.04 -3.70 -17.16
C GLU A 185 8.87 -2.53 -16.19
N GLU A 186 7.99 -2.65 -15.20
CA GLU A 186 7.81 -1.66 -14.15
C GLU A 186 9.12 -1.33 -13.40
N LEU A 187 9.96 -2.34 -13.12
CA LEU A 187 11.28 -2.12 -12.50
C LEU A 187 12.20 -1.25 -13.36
N LYS A 188 12.19 -1.41 -14.68
CA LYS A 188 12.97 -0.57 -15.59
C LYS A 188 12.48 0.88 -15.56
N LEU A 189 11.17 1.09 -15.36
CA LEU A 189 10.62 2.42 -15.17
C LEU A 189 11.05 3.01 -13.84
N MET A 190 11.00 2.23 -12.74
CA MET A 190 11.47 2.67 -11.42
C MET A 190 12.94 3.08 -11.43
N GLU A 191 13.79 2.33 -12.14
CA GLU A 191 15.23 2.63 -12.26
C GLU A 191 15.49 4.03 -12.85
N LYS A 192 14.71 4.41 -13.86
CA LYS A 192 14.90 5.65 -14.63
C LYS A 192 14.22 6.88 -14.02
N VAL A 193 13.37 6.70 -13.01
CA VAL A 193 12.58 7.81 -12.45
C VAL A 193 13.49 8.85 -11.80
N LYS A 194 13.14 10.14 -11.99
CA LYS A 194 13.85 11.29 -11.42
C LYS A 194 13.08 11.87 -10.25
N LEU A 195 13.76 12.52 -9.33
CA LEU A 195 13.16 13.16 -8.15
C LEU A 195 12.06 14.16 -8.52
N GLU A 196 12.31 14.96 -9.55
CA GLU A 196 11.32 15.95 -10.02
C GLU A 196 10.00 15.29 -10.43
N THR A 197 10.07 14.18 -11.18
CA THR A 197 8.89 13.39 -11.58
C THR A 197 8.15 12.83 -10.36
N MET A 198 8.91 12.31 -9.38
CA MET A 198 8.34 11.79 -8.13
C MET A 198 7.62 12.88 -7.35
N ASN A 199 8.25 14.04 -7.16
CA ASN A 199 7.66 15.12 -6.38
C ASN A 199 6.46 15.75 -7.09
N ALA A 200 6.48 15.84 -8.41
CA ALA A 200 5.29 16.24 -9.18
C ALA A 200 4.13 15.23 -9.01
N TYR A 201 4.44 13.93 -9.03
CA TYR A 201 3.45 12.88 -8.79
C TYR A 201 2.85 12.97 -7.39
N ILE A 202 3.69 13.03 -6.35
CA ILE A 202 3.25 13.15 -4.95
C ILE A 202 2.32 14.37 -4.77
N LYS A 203 2.74 15.52 -5.28
CA LYS A 203 1.98 16.78 -5.17
C LYS A 203 0.61 16.72 -5.86
N LYS A 204 0.43 15.89 -6.87
CA LYS A 204 -0.84 15.69 -7.58
C LYS A 204 -1.89 14.97 -6.69
N HIS A 205 -1.47 14.13 -5.75
CA HIS A 205 -2.35 13.27 -4.95
C HIS A 205 -2.81 13.96 -3.64
N GLN A 206 -3.51 15.10 -3.79
CA GLN A 206 -4.05 15.88 -2.66
C GLN A 206 -5.08 15.12 -1.83
N GLU A 207 -5.73 14.09 -2.39
CA GLU A 207 -6.69 13.24 -1.68
C GLU A 207 -6.06 12.50 -0.51
N LEU A 208 -4.73 12.32 -0.50
CA LEU A 208 -3.99 11.74 0.62
C LEU A 208 -4.13 12.55 1.93
N LEU A 209 -4.54 13.80 1.85
CA LEU A 209 -4.81 14.65 3.03
C LEU A 209 -6.17 14.34 3.68
N ASN A 210 -7.05 13.61 3.02
CA ASN A 210 -8.38 13.26 3.52
C ASN A 210 -8.33 12.02 4.43
N ILE A 211 -7.54 12.10 5.50
CA ILE A 211 -7.30 10.97 6.39
C ILE A 211 -8.45 10.81 7.38
N SER A 212 -9.10 9.66 7.36
CA SER A 212 -10.02 9.21 8.38
C SER A 212 -9.32 8.27 9.37
N PHE A 213 -9.72 8.35 10.64
CA PHE A 213 -9.23 7.48 11.71
C PHE A 213 -10.35 6.64 12.30
N ALA A 214 -10.00 5.45 12.73
CA ALA A 214 -10.79 4.63 13.62
C ALA A 214 -9.85 4.09 14.70
N SER A 215 -10.23 4.25 15.96
CA SER A 215 -9.38 3.80 17.06
C SER A 215 -10.16 3.07 18.13
N ILE A 216 -9.50 2.10 18.75
CA ILE A 216 -9.94 1.45 19.98
C ILE A 216 -8.99 1.92 21.07
N GLN A 217 -9.52 2.47 22.15
CA GLN A 217 -8.73 2.94 23.28
C GLN A 217 -9.54 2.89 24.56
N ASN A 218 -8.90 3.01 25.73
CA ASN A 218 -9.61 3.19 26.98
C ASN A 218 -10.10 4.65 27.18
N GLU A 219 -10.77 4.92 28.28
CA GLU A 219 -11.39 6.21 28.58
C GLU A 219 -10.41 7.30 29.11
N ASN A 220 -9.10 7.06 29.05
CA ASN A 220 -8.10 8.03 29.55
C ASN A 220 -7.81 9.15 28.57
#